data_504a356ec22f6f2f599200572aadd491
#
_entry.id   504a356ec22f6f2f599200572aadd491
#
_cell.length_a   1.000
_cell.length_b   1.000
_cell.length_c   1.000
_cell.angle_alpha   90.00
_cell.angle_beta   90.00
_cell.angle_gamma   90.00
#
_symmetry.space_group_name_H-M   'P 1'
#
loop_
_entity.id
_entity.type
_entity.pdbx_description
1 polymer ?
#
loop_
_entity_poly.entity_id
_entity_poly.type
_entity_poly.pdbx_seq_one_letter_code
_entity_poly.pdbx_strand_id
1 'polypeptide(L)' 'MEFDKDLDARGLNCPLPIIKTKKALNDMTSGQVLRVSSTDSGSIKDMEAFARQTGNELLSSDTGGDGYVFFLKKK' A
#
# COMPACT_ATOMS: atom_id res chain seq x y z
N MET A 1 12.41 0.23 -6.75
CA MET A 1 11.27 -0.10 -7.65
C MET A 1 10.58 1.19 -8.06
N GLU A 2 10.25 1.30 -9.32
CA GLU A 2 9.57 2.49 -9.83
C GLU A 2 8.09 2.46 -9.45
N PHE A 3 7.52 3.64 -9.26
CA PHE A 3 6.11 3.79 -8.91
C PHE A 3 5.51 5.00 -9.64
N ASP A 4 4.20 4.96 -9.83
CA ASP A 4 3.47 6.02 -10.52
C ASP A 4 2.84 7.00 -9.55
N LYS A 5 2.55 6.56 -8.33
CA LYS A 5 1.95 7.39 -7.30
C LYS A 5 2.54 7.02 -5.94
N ASP A 6 2.73 8.02 -5.09
CA ASP A 6 3.27 7.84 -3.73
C ASP A 6 2.21 8.27 -2.72
N LEU A 7 1.92 7.38 -1.77
CA LEU A 7 0.97 7.65 -0.69
C LEU A 7 1.69 7.63 0.64
N ASP A 8 1.61 8.74 1.36
CA ASP A 8 2.16 8.84 2.70
C ASP A 8 1.06 8.55 3.72
N ALA A 9 1.13 7.38 4.34
CA ALA A 9 0.21 6.95 5.38
C ALA A 9 0.91 6.84 6.74
N ARG A 10 2.07 7.48 6.88
CA ARG A 10 2.80 7.48 8.15
C ARG A 10 2.01 8.22 9.22
N GLY A 11 2.09 7.72 10.45
CA GLY A 11 1.37 8.31 11.58
C GLY A 11 -0.09 7.91 11.68
N LEU A 12 -0.59 7.14 10.71
CA LEU A 12 -1.97 6.65 10.73
C LEU A 12 -2.03 5.24 11.29
N ASN A 13 -3.11 4.94 12.00
CA ASN A 13 -3.34 3.63 12.58
C ASN A 13 -4.39 2.87 11.75
N CYS A 14 -4.32 1.52 11.83
CA CYS A 14 -5.31 0.66 11.20
C CYS A 14 -6.74 1.08 11.62
N PRO A 15 -7.70 1.18 10.68
CA PRO A 15 -7.60 0.75 9.28
C PRO A 15 -7.30 1.89 8.29
N LEU A 16 -6.85 3.06 8.77
CA LEU A 16 -6.67 4.23 7.91
C LEU A 16 -5.67 4.03 6.76
N PRO A 17 -4.52 3.35 6.95
CA PRO A 17 -3.62 3.10 5.83
C PRO A 17 -4.29 2.36 4.69
N ILE A 18 -5.12 1.37 5.02
CA ILE A 18 -5.84 0.57 4.02
C ILE A 18 -6.90 1.40 3.30
N ILE A 19 -7.65 2.21 4.05
CA ILE A 19 -8.68 3.08 3.47
C ILE A 19 -8.06 4.06 2.48
N LYS A 20 -6.94 4.68 2.85
CA LYS A 20 -6.24 5.61 1.97
C LYS A 20 -5.65 4.91 0.75
N THR A 21 -5.13 3.71 0.93
CA THR A 21 -4.59 2.90 -0.17
C THR A 21 -5.68 2.56 -1.17
N LYS A 22 -6.83 2.13 -0.70
CA LYS A 22 -7.97 1.82 -1.54
C LYS A 22 -8.40 3.03 -2.36
N LYS A 23 -8.50 4.18 -1.71
CA LYS A 23 -8.90 5.43 -2.37
C LYS A 23 -7.87 5.84 -3.44
N ALA A 24 -6.58 5.73 -3.12
CA ALA A 24 -5.53 6.05 -4.07
C ALA A 24 -5.56 5.13 -5.29
N LEU A 25 -5.74 3.83 -5.08
CA LEU A 25 -5.81 2.85 -6.17
C LEU A 25 -7.04 3.07 -7.05
N ASN A 26 -8.15 3.52 -6.48
CA ASN A 26 -9.36 3.81 -7.26
C ASN A 26 -9.13 4.94 -8.28
N ASP A 27 -8.20 5.84 -7.99
CA ASP A 27 -7.86 6.95 -8.89
C ASP A 27 -6.77 6.57 -9.90
N MET A 28 -6.27 5.34 -9.84
CA MET A 28 -5.19 4.87 -10.69
C MET A 28 -5.72 3.98 -11.81
N THR A 29 -4.93 3.87 -12.88
CA THR A 29 -5.28 2.98 -13.98
C THR A 29 -4.59 1.63 -13.82
N SER A 30 -5.18 0.62 -14.48
CA SER A 30 -4.64 -0.75 -14.46
C SER A 30 -3.17 -0.77 -14.85
N GLY A 31 -2.37 -1.49 -14.07
CA GLY A 31 -0.93 -1.63 -14.33
C GLY A 31 -0.06 -0.59 -13.66
N GLN A 32 -0.64 0.47 -13.11
CA GLN A 32 0.15 1.48 -12.37
C GLN A 32 0.55 0.96 -11.00
N VAL A 33 1.67 1.46 -10.50
CA VAL A 33 2.25 1.04 -9.21
C VAL A 33 2.08 2.16 -8.19
N LEU A 34 1.55 1.81 -7.02
CA LEU A 34 1.40 2.71 -5.88
C LEU A 34 2.44 2.35 -4.82
N ARG A 35 3.18 3.35 -4.37
CA ARG A 35 4.06 3.22 -3.22
C ARG A 35 3.34 3.75 -1.99
N VAL A 36 3.24 2.94 -0.94
CA VAL A 36 2.59 3.31 0.31
C VAL A 36 3.61 3.26 1.44
N SER A 37 3.73 4.35 2.18
CA SER A 37 4.57 4.41 3.37
C SER A 37 3.68 4.41 4.61
N SER A 38 3.98 3.55 5.59
CA SER A 38 3.20 3.41 6.81
C SER A 38 4.12 3.22 8.01
N THR A 39 3.64 3.59 9.20
CA THR A 39 4.36 3.32 10.46
C THR A 39 3.60 2.37 11.37
N ASP A 40 2.42 1.91 10.97
CA ASP A 40 1.62 0.96 11.74
C ASP A 40 2.06 -0.47 11.44
N SER A 41 2.48 -1.22 12.48
CA SER A 41 2.94 -2.60 12.32
C SER A 41 1.86 -3.55 11.80
N GLY A 42 0.60 -3.23 12.00
CA GLY A 42 -0.52 -4.01 11.46
C GLY A 42 -0.67 -3.89 9.95
N SER A 43 -0.01 -2.89 9.34
CA SER A 43 -0.10 -2.64 7.91
C SER A 43 0.38 -3.81 7.06
N ILE A 44 1.34 -4.60 7.56
CA ILE A 44 1.91 -5.72 6.80
C ILE A 44 0.81 -6.73 6.46
N LYS A 45 0.09 -7.22 7.48
CA LYS A 45 -0.98 -8.18 7.29
C LYS A 45 -2.18 -7.57 6.56
N ASP A 46 -2.49 -6.31 6.87
CA ASP A 46 -3.60 -5.61 6.28
C ASP A 46 -3.38 -5.42 4.77
N MET A 47 -2.17 -5.07 4.36
CA MET A 47 -1.86 -4.90 2.94
C MET A 47 -1.90 -6.24 2.19
N GLU A 48 -1.43 -7.31 2.81
CA GLU A 48 -1.52 -8.64 2.20
C GLU A 48 -2.97 -9.07 2.01
N ALA A 49 -3.81 -8.88 3.02
CA ALA A 49 -5.22 -9.21 2.96
C ALA A 49 -5.94 -8.33 1.92
N PHE A 50 -5.64 -7.04 1.90
CA PHE A 50 -6.22 -6.09 0.96
C PHE A 50 -5.88 -6.47 -0.48
N ALA A 51 -4.62 -6.77 -0.76
CA ALA A 51 -4.20 -7.17 -2.10
C ALA A 51 -4.92 -8.43 -2.56
N ARG A 52 -5.05 -9.41 -1.66
CA ARG A 52 -5.75 -10.67 -1.95
C ARG A 52 -7.23 -10.46 -2.23
N GLN A 53 -7.89 -9.63 -1.42
CA GLN A 53 -9.33 -9.39 -1.53
C GLN A 53 -9.69 -8.56 -2.76
N THR A 54 -8.84 -7.60 -3.14
CA THR A 54 -9.13 -6.70 -4.25
C THR A 54 -8.56 -7.18 -5.58
N GLY A 55 -7.63 -8.13 -5.54
CA GLY A 55 -6.94 -8.59 -6.75
C GLY A 55 -5.81 -7.67 -7.20
N ASN A 56 -5.53 -6.60 -6.47
CA ASN A 56 -4.33 -5.80 -6.72
C ASN A 56 -3.11 -6.58 -6.25
N GLU A 57 -2.00 -6.46 -6.99
CA GLU A 57 -0.81 -7.24 -6.67
C GLU A 57 0.10 -6.50 -5.70
N LEU A 58 0.44 -7.14 -4.58
CA LEU A 58 1.45 -6.63 -3.66
C LEU A 58 2.83 -7.06 -4.17
N LEU A 59 3.54 -6.12 -4.79
CA LEU A 59 4.82 -6.40 -5.43
C LEU A 59 5.96 -6.54 -4.44
N SER A 60 5.94 -5.74 -3.39
CA SER A 60 7.04 -5.70 -2.42
C SER A 60 6.57 -5.14 -1.09
N SER A 61 7.18 -5.62 -0.01
CA SER A 61 6.98 -5.10 1.35
C SER A 61 8.35 -4.92 1.96
N ASP A 62 8.74 -3.67 2.23
CA ASP A 62 10.00 -3.35 2.88
C ASP A 62 9.72 -2.96 4.32
N THR A 63 10.24 -3.75 5.25
CA THR A 63 10.02 -3.56 6.68
C THR A 63 11.31 -3.33 7.46
N GLY A 64 12.42 -3.10 6.76
CA GLY A 64 13.74 -3.02 7.37
C GLY A 64 14.16 -1.65 7.87
N GLY A 65 13.34 -0.62 7.73
CA GLY A 65 13.67 0.74 8.13
C GLY A 65 12.82 1.25 9.29
N ASP A 66 12.70 2.56 9.39
CA ASP A 66 11.93 3.23 10.44
C ASP A 66 10.42 3.14 10.22
N GLY A 67 10.00 2.52 9.14
CA GLY A 67 8.60 2.32 8.80
C GLY A 67 8.47 1.21 7.79
N TYR A 68 7.31 1.14 7.18
CA TYR A 68 6.97 0.08 6.23
C TYR A 68 6.68 0.70 4.87
N VAL A 69 7.23 0.13 3.80
CA VAL A 69 6.99 0.60 2.44
C VAL A 69 6.41 -0.55 1.62
N PHE A 70 5.29 -0.30 0.98
CA PHE A 70 4.60 -1.30 0.17
C PHE A 70 4.46 -0.80 -1.27
N PHE A 71 4.66 -1.70 -2.22
CA PHE A 71 4.44 -1.42 -3.63
C PHE A 71 3.29 -2.30 -4.12
N LEU A 72 2.22 -1.66 -4.58
CA LEU A 72 1.03 -2.35 -5.06
C LEU A 72 0.78 -1.98 -6.51
N LYS A 73 0.47 -3.00 -7.31
CA LYS A 73 0.15 -2.80 -8.73
C LYS A 73 -1.35 -2.84 -8.90
N LYS A 74 -1.90 -1.81 -9.54
CA LYS A 74 -3.33 -1.71 -9.81
C LYS A 74 -3.77 -2.82 -10.75
N LYS A 75 -4.82 -3.51 -10.35
CA LYS A 75 -5.42 -4.59 -11.14
C LYS A 75 -5.98 -4.10 -12.47
#